data_47bd5e250843e899ca3e67803cb24edb
#
_entry.id   47bd5e250843e899ca3e67803cb24edb
#
_cell.length_a   1.000
_cell.length_b   1.000
_cell.length_c   1.000
_cell.angle_alpha   90.00
_cell.angle_beta   90.00
_cell.angle_gamma   90.00
#
_symmetry.space_group_name_H-M   'P 1'
#
loop_
_entity.id
_entity.type
_entity.pdbx_description
1 polymer ?
#
loop_
_entity_poly.entity_id
_entity_poly.type
_entity_poly.pdbx_seq_one_letter_code
_entity_poly.pdbx_strand_id
1 'polypeptide(L)'
;MNWLDLSAAACGEMVFELIGGLGVSLTPEIATHVYIAILTDTGAFHYSNITPRTFDICRQCVEAGVNATAVARSIFDSNNLARLKLYGAVLHRMQLDPTGRIATVSVDQQLARECGGTYEDTEGLVNLPLTVKDIMAVAFFKENGPGDWRVSMRSKGAINVNAIAREFGGGGHTNASGCSARGDFADLKMLFEGKLTQAIEAANRRQ
;
A
#
# COMPACT_ATOMS: atom_id res chain seq x y z
N MET A 1 -5.58 -14.61 -26.18
CA MET A 1 -6.67 -14.90 -25.20
C MET A 1 -6.27 -14.23 -23.90
N ASN A 2 -7.13 -13.38 -23.33
CA ASN A 2 -6.89 -12.78 -22.01
C ASN A 2 -7.76 -13.53 -21.00
N TRP A 3 -7.16 -14.03 -19.93
CA TRP A 3 -7.89 -14.57 -18.79
C TRP A 3 -7.95 -13.52 -17.69
N LEU A 4 -9.16 -13.13 -17.31
CA LEU A 4 -9.44 -12.14 -16.29
C LEU A 4 -10.44 -12.73 -15.29
N ASP A 5 -10.04 -12.81 -14.03
CA ASP A 5 -10.90 -13.18 -12.91
C ASP A 5 -10.93 -12.04 -11.89
N LEU A 6 -12.04 -11.28 -11.89
CA LEU A 6 -12.24 -10.16 -10.97
C LEU A 6 -12.56 -10.59 -9.53
N SER A 7 -12.82 -11.87 -9.30
CA SER A 7 -13.08 -12.44 -7.98
C SER A 7 -11.82 -12.97 -7.30
N ALA A 8 -10.72 -13.12 -8.05
CA ALA A 8 -9.46 -13.58 -7.50
C ALA A 8 -8.87 -12.52 -6.53
N ALA A 9 -8.47 -12.97 -5.35
CA ALA A 9 -7.83 -12.12 -4.34
C ALA A 9 -6.41 -11.70 -4.76
N ALA A 10 -5.74 -12.54 -5.56
CA ALA A 10 -4.40 -12.34 -6.07
C ALA A 10 -4.23 -13.04 -7.42
N CYS A 11 -3.28 -12.58 -8.22
CA CYS A 11 -2.86 -13.29 -9.43
C CYS A 11 -2.40 -14.72 -9.11
N GLY A 12 -1.86 -14.95 -7.91
CA GLY A 12 -1.47 -16.27 -7.41
C GLY A 12 -2.60 -17.31 -7.41
N GLU A 13 -3.87 -16.91 -7.17
CA GLU A 13 -5.01 -17.82 -7.26
C GLU A 13 -5.25 -18.30 -8.70
N MET A 14 -5.15 -17.39 -9.68
CA MET A 14 -5.27 -17.72 -11.10
C MET A 14 -4.15 -18.64 -11.57
N VAL A 15 -2.90 -18.36 -11.12
CA VAL A 15 -1.75 -19.22 -11.41
C VAL A 15 -1.93 -20.62 -10.82
N PHE A 16 -2.45 -20.71 -9.58
CA PHE A 16 -2.76 -22.00 -8.95
C PHE A 16 -3.74 -22.84 -9.79
N GLU A 17 -4.83 -22.24 -10.28
CA GLU A 17 -5.78 -22.93 -11.15
C GLU A 17 -5.17 -23.34 -12.49
N LEU A 18 -4.33 -22.46 -13.07
CA LEU A 18 -3.63 -22.79 -14.32
C LEU A 18 -2.72 -24.01 -14.15
N ILE A 19 -1.96 -24.08 -13.06
CA ILE A 19 -1.08 -25.20 -12.71
C ILE A 19 -1.92 -26.50 -12.62
N GLY A 20 -3.04 -26.47 -11.89
CA GLY A 20 -3.96 -27.61 -11.78
C GLY A 20 -4.56 -28.03 -13.13
N GLY A 21 -5.00 -27.06 -13.94
CA GLY A 21 -5.55 -27.30 -15.28
C GLY A 21 -4.55 -27.88 -16.27
N LEU A 22 -3.26 -27.62 -16.09
CA LEU A 22 -2.17 -28.20 -16.89
C LEU A 22 -1.72 -29.59 -16.38
N GLY A 23 -2.30 -30.08 -15.27
CA GLY A 23 -1.90 -31.35 -14.66
C GLY A 23 -0.50 -31.33 -14.04
N VAL A 24 0.03 -30.12 -13.72
CA VAL A 24 1.33 -29.95 -13.07
C VAL A 24 1.17 -30.12 -11.57
N SER A 25 2.04 -30.91 -10.95
CA SER A 25 2.04 -31.11 -9.51
C SER A 25 2.43 -29.82 -8.78
N LEU A 26 1.72 -29.49 -7.69
CA LEU A 26 2.03 -28.38 -6.82
C LEU A 26 3.26 -28.73 -5.96
N THR A 27 4.47 -28.39 -6.46
CA THR A 27 5.71 -28.61 -5.70
C THR A 27 5.84 -27.57 -4.58
N PRO A 28 6.66 -27.82 -3.52
CA PRO A 28 6.88 -26.83 -2.46
C PRO A 28 7.34 -25.47 -2.98
N GLU A 29 8.15 -25.43 -4.04
CA GLU A 29 8.65 -24.19 -4.65
C GLU A 29 7.53 -23.42 -5.33
N ILE A 30 6.72 -24.09 -6.14
CA ILE A 30 5.56 -23.47 -6.82
C ILE A 30 4.56 -22.99 -5.78
N ALA A 31 4.24 -23.82 -4.79
CA ALA A 31 3.32 -23.49 -3.71
C ALA A 31 3.78 -22.28 -2.92
N THR A 32 5.10 -22.16 -2.67
CA THR A 32 5.68 -21.00 -1.97
C THR A 32 5.43 -19.71 -2.73
N HIS A 33 5.61 -19.69 -4.05
CA HIS A 33 5.37 -18.49 -4.86
C HIS A 33 3.88 -18.13 -4.92
N VAL A 34 3.00 -19.11 -5.04
CA VAL A 34 1.54 -18.91 -4.98
C VAL A 34 1.14 -18.32 -3.62
N TYR A 35 1.65 -18.91 -2.54
CA TYR A 35 1.37 -18.45 -1.18
C TYR A 35 1.86 -17.02 -0.93
N ILE A 36 3.09 -16.67 -1.39
CA ILE A 36 3.65 -15.32 -1.29
C ILE A 36 2.75 -14.31 -2.02
N ALA A 37 2.34 -14.61 -3.25
CA ALA A 37 1.47 -13.72 -4.02
C ALA A 37 0.14 -13.46 -3.30
N ILE A 38 -0.49 -14.51 -2.76
CA ILE A 38 -1.72 -14.37 -1.98
C ILE A 38 -1.47 -13.54 -0.71
N LEU A 39 -0.42 -13.86 0.05
CA LEU A 39 -0.11 -13.18 1.31
C LEU A 39 0.13 -11.68 1.12
N THR A 40 0.85 -11.30 0.05
CA THR A 40 1.17 -9.89 -0.23
C THR A 40 -0.03 -9.13 -0.79
N ASP A 41 -0.77 -9.68 -1.74
CA ASP A 41 -1.88 -8.99 -2.40
C ASP A 41 -3.13 -8.88 -1.53
N THR A 42 -3.24 -9.72 -0.49
CA THR A 42 -4.30 -9.64 0.52
C THR A 42 -3.89 -8.78 1.74
N GLY A 43 -2.69 -8.20 1.73
CA GLY A 43 -2.15 -7.46 2.86
C GLY A 43 -2.10 -8.31 4.13
N ALA A 44 -1.53 -9.52 4.04
CA ALA A 44 -1.52 -10.50 5.13
C ALA A 44 -2.94 -10.85 5.62
N PHE A 45 -3.85 -11.07 4.70
CA PHE A 45 -5.26 -11.36 4.96
C PHE A 45 -6.02 -10.21 5.66
N HIS A 46 -5.62 -8.98 5.39
CA HIS A 46 -6.25 -7.80 5.99
C HIS A 46 -7.24 -7.10 5.06
N TYR A 47 -7.14 -7.30 3.73
CA TYR A 47 -7.99 -6.62 2.77
C TYR A 47 -9.30 -7.37 2.50
N SER A 48 -10.30 -6.64 1.96
CA SER A 48 -11.65 -7.16 1.72
C SER A 48 -11.80 -8.06 0.48
N ASN A 49 -10.72 -8.30 -0.25
CA ASN A 49 -10.70 -9.16 -1.44
C ASN A 49 -10.61 -10.67 -1.13
N ILE A 50 -10.50 -11.05 0.14
CA ILE A 50 -10.35 -12.43 0.62
C ILE A 50 -11.66 -13.20 0.46
N THR A 51 -11.56 -14.43 0.00
CA THR A 51 -12.68 -15.36 -0.15
C THR A 51 -12.37 -16.72 0.50
N PRO A 52 -13.35 -17.63 0.68
CA PRO A 52 -13.09 -19.01 1.10
C PRO A 52 -12.08 -19.71 0.19
N ARG A 53 -12.11 -19.46 -1.13
CA ARG A 53 -11.15 -19.97 -2.11
C ARG A 53 -9.70 -19.58 -1.76
N THR A 54 -9.49 -18.35 -1.33
CA THR A 54 -8.17 -17.84 -0.90
C THR A 54 -7.57 -18.73 0.19
N PHE A 55 -8.34 -19.03 1.23
CA PHE A 55 -7.89 -19.87 2.34
C PHE A 55 -7.73 -21.35 1.93
N ASP A 56 -8.57 -21.87 1.03
CA ASP A 56 -8.43 -23.24 0.55
C ASP A 56 -7.14 -23.43 -0.27
N ILE A 57 -6.80 -22.47 -1.13
CA ILE A 57 -5.52 -22.47 -1.86
C ILE A 57 -4.35 -22.39 -0.89
N CYS A 58 -4.40 -21.51 0.13
CA CYS A 58 -3.36 -21.42 1.14
C CYS A 58 -3.19 -22.73 1.92
N ARG A 59 -4.29 -23.42 2.27
CA ARG A 59 -4.26 -24.73 2.90
C ARG A 59 -3.50 -25.73 2.01
N GLN A 60 -3.84 -25.80 0.72
CA GLN A 60 -3.17 -26.70 -0.23
C GLN A 60 -1.68 -26.36 -0.40
N CYS A 61 -1.31 -25.07 -0.39
CA CYS A 61 0.09 -24.66 -0.41
C CYS A 61 0.84 -25.18 0.82
N VAL A 62 0.24 -25.06 2.02
CA VAL A 62 0.85 -25.57 3.26
C VAL A 62 0.97 -27.11 3.23
N GLU A 63 -0.04 -27.83 2.74
CA GLU A 63 0.00 -29.27 2.54
C GLU A 63 1.10 -29.70 1.54
N ALA A 64 1.35 -28.86 0.52
CA ALA A 64 2.43 -29.06 -0.45
C ALA A 64 3.83 -28.77 0.14
N GLY A 65 3.93 -28.31 1.39
CA GLY A 65 5.20 -28.12 2.11
C GLY A 65 5.63 -26.68 2.34
N VAL A 66 4.76 -25.70 2.09
CA VAL A 66 5.08 -24.28 2.41
C VAL A 66 5.23 -24.08 3.90
N ASN A 67 6.38 -23.55 4.30
CA ASN A 67 6.57 -23.06 5.67
C ASN A 67 6.02 -21.63 5.78
N ALA A 68 4.73 -21.50 6.10
CA ALA A 68 4.04 -20.23 6.19
C ALA A 68 4.72 -19.23 7.15
N THR A 69 5.26 -19.71 8.26
CA THR A 69 5.98 -18.87 9.24
C THR A 69 7.28 -18.32 8.66
N ALA A 70 8.05 -19.15 7.96
CA ALA A 70 9.31 -18.71 7.34
C ALA A 70 9.02 -17.68 6.23
N VAL A 71 7.97 -17.90 5.41
CA VAL A 71 7.53 -16.95 4.39
C VAL A 71 7.11 -15.62 5.03
N ALA A 72 6.25 -15.64 6.06
CA ALA A 72 5.81 -14.43 6.74
C ALA A 72 7.00 -13.65 7.32
N ARG A 73 7.93 -14.32 7.98
CA ARG A 73 9.16 -13.69 8.52
C ARG A 73 10.03 -13.07 7.42
N SER A 74 10.22 -13.75 6.30
CA SER A 74 11.04 -13.20 5.20
C SER A 74 10.44 -11.92 4.60
N ILE A 75 9.11 -11.76 4.64
CA ILE A 75 8.41 -10.60 4.10
C ILE A 75 8.30 -9.49 5.16
N PHE A 76 7.88 -9.80 6.37
CA PHE A 76 7.50 -8.81 7.38
C PHE A 76 8.59 -8.49 8.40
N ASP A 77 9.52 -9.42 8.68
CA ASP A 77 10.59 -9.25 9.65
C ASP A 77 11.94 -8.90 8.98
N SER A 78 11.91 -8.40 7.75
CA SER A 78 13.11 -8.05 6.96
C SER A 78 13.57 -6.59 7.13
N ASN A 79 12.95 -5.84 8.05
CA ASN A 79 13.29 -4.43 8.26
C ASN A 79 14.68 -4.28 8.90
N ASN A 80 15.48 -3.37 8.34
CA ASN A 80 16.71 -2.93 9.00
C ASN A 80 16.42 -1.83 10.05
N LEU A 81 17.37 -1.59 10.95
CA LEU A 81 17.21 -0.60 12.02
C LEU A 81 17.07 0.83 11.47
N ALA A 82 17.73 1.16 10.36
CA ALA A 82 17.65 2.47 9.73
C ALA A 82 16.23 2.77 9.24
N ARG A 83 15.57 1.76 8.64
CA ARG A 83 14.16 1.86 8.23
C ARG A 83 13.24 2.16 9.42
N LEU A 84 13.40 1.46 10.53
CA LEU A 84 12.59 1.71 11.74
C LEU A 84 12.82 3.10 12.32
N LYS A 85 14.07 3.56 12.35
CA LYS A 85 14.40 4.92 12.78
C LYS A 85 13.78 5.97 11.85
N LEU A 86 13.85 5.75 10.54
CA LEU A 86 13.23 6.64 9.54
C LEU A 86 11.71 6.68 9.70
N TYR A 87 11.06 5.53 9.88
CA TYR A 87 9.63 5.46 10.17
C TYR A 87 9.26 6.27 11.42
N GLY A 88 9.99 6.09 12.52
CA GLY A 88 9.79 6.87 13.74
C GLY A 88 9.93 8.37 13.51
N ALA A 89 10.97 8.80 12.80
CA ALA A 89 11.22 10.22 12.52
C ALA A 89 10.14 10.83 11.61
N VAL A 90 9.71 10.13 10.56
CA VAL A 90 8.64 10.60 9.65
C VAL A 90 7.30 10.64 10.36
N LEU A 91 6.95 9.63 11.16
CA LEU A 91 5.70 9.61 11.92
C LEU A 91 5.68 10.67 13.02
N HIS A 92 6.82 10.99 13.63
CA HIS A 92 6.92 12.09 14.59
C HIS A 92 6.61 13.46 13.97
N ARG A 93 6.92 13.63 12.67
CA ARG A 93 6.61 14.84 11.89
C ARG A 93 5.22 14.81 11.25
N MET A 94 4.44 13.74 11.45
CA MET A 94 3.08 13.62 10.91
C MET A 94 2.21 14.79 11.38
N GLN A 95 1.47 15.37 10.45
CA GLN A 95 0.51 16.44 10.73
C GLN A 95 -0.90 15.94 10.41
N LEU A 96 -1.87 16.36 11.19
CA LEU A 96 -3.28 16.11 10.92
C LEU A 96 -3.95 17.41 10.45
N ASP A 97 -4.91 17.28 9.56
CA ASP A 97 -5.81 18.38 9.22
C ASP A 97 -6.66 18.78 10.45
N PRO A 98 -7.35 19.94 10.44
CA PRO A 98 -8.17 20.37 11.56
C PRO A 98 -9.28 19.40 11.97
N THR A 99 -9.70 18.49 11.07
CA THR A 99 -10.73 17.49 11.36
C THR A 99 -10.17 16.21 11.97
N GLY A 100 -8.86 16.02 11.97
CA GLY A 100 -8.19 14.78 12.40
C GLY A 100 -8.40 13.60 11.45
N ARG A 101 -8.95 13.82 10.26
CA ARG A 101 -9.30 12.75 9.29
C ARG A 101 -8.30 12.57 8.17
N ILE A 102 -7.41 13.53 7.97
CA ILE A 102 -6.37 13.49 6.95
C ILE A 102 -5.01 13.60 7.64
N ALA A 103 -4.13 12.64 7.37
CA ALA A 103 -2.75 12.70 7.80
C ALA A 103 -1.85 13.11 6.64
N THR A 104 -0.97 14.06 6.89
CA THR A 104 0.12 14.43 5.99
C THR A 104 1.44 14.03 6.61
N VAL A 105 2.23 13.26 5.87
CA VAL A 105 3.59 12.88 6.24
C VAL A 105 4.55 13.28 5.13
N SER A 106 5.79 13.65 5.50
CA SER A 106 6.81 14.05 4.53
C SER A 106 8.17 13.48 4.89
N VAL A 107 8.97 13.23 3.87
CA VAL A 107 10.37 12.88 3.99
C VAL A 107 11.19 13.67 2.97
N ASP A 108 12.23 14.31 3.44
CA ASP A 108 13.29 14.90 2.66
C ASP A 108 14.54 14.01 2.65
N GLN A 109 15.47 14.29 1.74
CA GLN A 109 16.72 13.53 1.63
C GLN A 109 17.61 13.65 2.87
N GLN A 110 17.53 14.78 3.58
CA GLN A 110 18.31 14.99 4.78
C GLN A 110 17.85 14.06 5.89
N LEU A 111 16.53 13.99 6.15
CA LEU A 111 15.98 13.10 7.16
C LEU A 111 16.32 11.62 6.90
N ALA A 112 16.23 11.19 5.63
CA ALA A 112 16.60 9.81 5.28
C ALA A 112 18.07 9.53 5.64
N ARG A 113 19.00 10.43 5.28
CA ARG A 113 20.43 10.30 5.63
C ARG A 113 20.70 10.32 7.13
N GLU A 114 20.06 11.23 7.87
CA GLU A 114 20.19 11.34 9.33
C GLU A 114 19.77 10.05 10.05
N CYS A 115 18.77 9.34 9.51
CA CYS A 115 18.35 8.06 10.02
C CYS A 115 19.25 6.87 9.56
N GLY A 116 20.23 7.15 8.68
CA GLY A 116 21.07 6.11 8.06
C GLY A 116 20.33 5.24 7.05
N GLY A 117 19.18 5.71 6.55
CA GLY A 117 18.33 5.02 5.58
C GLY A 117 18.35 5.68 4.20
N THR A 118 17.56 5.10 3.31
CA THR A 118 17.35 5.55 1.94
C THR A 118 15.87 5.84 1.68
N TYR A 119 15.55 6.36 0.50
CA TYR A 119 14.15 6.57 0.12
C TYR A 119 13.36 5.27 -0.08
N GLU A 120 14.03 4.18 -0.44
CA GLU A 120 13.43 2.85 -0.55
C GLU A 120 12.93 2.36 0.83
N ASP A 121 13.62 2.74 1.89
CA ASP A 121 13.21 2.42 3.27
C ASP A 121 11.88 3.08 3.69
N THR A 122 11.34 4.00 2.90
CA THR A 122 10.01 4.60 3.15
C THR A 122 8.86 3.79 2.58
N GLU A 123 9.13 2.69 1.89
CA GLU A 123 8.08 1.86 1.30
C GLU A 123 7.16 1.28 2.39
N GLY A 124 5.85 1.37 2.16
CA GLY A 124 4.84 0.92 3.12
C GLY A 124 4.47 1.93 4.21
N LEU A 125 5.32 2.94 4.49
CA LEU A 125 5.09 3.94 5.53
C LEU A 125 3.76 4.68 5.36
N VAL A 126 3.39 4.98 4.11
CA VAL A 126 2.13 5.68 3.78
C VAL A 126 0.87 4.97 4.33
N ASN A 127 0.94 3.66 4.61
CA ASN A 127 -0.18 2.90 5.13
C ASN A 127 -0.32 3.02 6.66
N LEU A 128 0.76 3.34 7.38
CA LEU A 128 0.74 3.34 8.84
C LEU A 128 -0.26 4.34 9.44
N PRO A 129 -0.38 5.58 8.98
CA PRO A 129 -1.39 6.49 9.52
C PRO A 129 -2.83 5.98 9.36
N LEU A 130 -3.13 5.20 8.31
CA LEU A 130 -4.47 4.61 8.11
C LEU A 130 -4.82 3.54 9.15
N THR A 131 -3.87 3.03 9.92
CA THR A 131 -4.17 2.13 11.05
C THR A 131 -4.89 2.85 12.19
N VAL A 132 -4.77 4.17 12.25
CA VAL A 132 -5.56 5.01 13.18
C VAL A 132 -7.01 5.04 12.71
N LYS A 133 -7.97 4.76 13.63
CA LYS A 133 -9.39 4.58 13.30
C LYS A 133 -9.97 5.77 12.55
N ASP A 134 -9.71 6.97 13.03
CA ASP A 134 -10.35 8.20 12.55
C ASP A 134 -9.68 8.80 11.31
N ILE A 135 -8.45 8.37 10.98
CA ILE A 135 -7.78 8.80 9.76
C ILE A 135 -8.39 8.08 8.56
N MET A 136 -8.93 8.86 7.64
CA MET A 136 -9.64 8.37 6.45
C MET A 136 -8.78 8.45 5.18
N ALA A 137 -7.82 9.37 5.15
CA ALA A 137 -6.91 9.54 4.03
C ALA A 137 -5.51 9.98 4.48
N VAL A 138 -4.51 9.66 3.67
CA VAL A 138 -3.11 10.02 3.90
C VAL A 138 -2.51 10.58 2.62
N ALA A 139 -1.78 11.70 2.74
CA ALA A 139 -0.87 12.20 1.72
C ALA A 139 0.58 12.07 2.22
N PHE A 140 1.39 11.33 1.50
CA PHE A 140 2.81 11.15 1.78
C PHE A 140 3.64 11.85 0.72
N PHE A 141 4.39 12.86 1.13
CA PHE A 141 5.28 13.66 0.30
C PHE A 141 6.71 13.19 0.43
N LYS A 142 7.31 12.83 -0.69
CA LYS A 142 8.69 12.39 -0.80
C LYS A 142 9.43 13.37 -1.71
N GLU A 143 10.42 14.06 -1.17
CA GLU A 143 11.18 15.07 -1.91
C GLU A 143 12.19 14.43 -2.84
N ASN A 144 12.05 14.61 -4.16
CA ASN A 144 13.03 14.17 -5.15
C ASN A 144 14.15 15.20 -5.35
N GLY A 145 13.88 16.47 -5.08
CA GLY A 145 14.78 17.60 -5.16
C GLY A 145 14.04 18.87 -4.72
N PRO A 146 14.71 20.01 -4.61
CA PRO A 146 14.10 21.24 -4.10
C PRO A 146 12.80 21.59 -4.82
N GLY A 147 11.68 21.55 -4.10
CA GLY A 147 10.35 21.82 -4.64
C GLY A 147 9.81 20.79 -5.62
N ASP A 148 10.43 19.62 -5.78
CA ASP A 148 9.95 18.49 -6.59
C ASP A 148 9.55 17.33 -5.67
N TRP A 149 8.26 16.99 -5.68
CA TRP A 149 7.67 16.03 -4.76
C TRP A 149 7.00 14.87 -5.48
N ARG A 150 7.28 13.67 -5.04
CA ARG A 150 6.42 12.51 -5.31
C ARG A 150 5.38 12.42 -4.20
N VAL A 151 4.11 12.47 -4.57
CA VAL A 151 2.99 12.40 -3.64
C VAL A 151 2.32 11.04 -3.77
N SER A 152 2.33 10.26 -2.71
CA SER A 152 1.60 9.01 -2.61
C SER A 152 0.39 9.20 -1.72
N MET A 153 -0.77 8.75 -2.18
CA MET A 153 -2.02 8.88 -1.42
C MET A 153 -2.63 7.52 -1.12
N ARG A 154 -3.22 7.41 0.05
CA ARG A 154 -4.00 6.24 0.48
C ARG A 154 -5.29 6.70 1.12
N SER A 155 -6.32 5.86 1.06
CA SER A 155 -7.62 6.17 1.66
C SER A 155 -8.38 4.92 2.08
N LYS A 156 -9.42 5.11 2.88
CA LYS A 156 -10.38 4.06 3.31
C LYS A 156 -11.68 4.15 2.51
N GLY A 157 -12.37 3.02 2.41
CA GLY A 157 -13.73 2.95 1.87
C GLY A 157 -13.86 3.46 0.43
N ALA A 158 -14.89 4.24 0.15
CA ALA A 158 -15.23 4.77 -1.17
C ALA A 158 -14.47 6.05 -1.56
N ILE A 159 -13.49 6.48 -0.77
CA ILE A 159 -12.72 7.72 -1.02
C ILE A 159 -11.76 7.49 -2.19
N ASN A 160 -11.95 8.22 -3.29
CA ASN A 160 -11.20 8.02 -4.53
C ASN A 160 -10.01 8.97 -4.65
N VAL A 161 -8.83 8.50 -4.23
CA VAL A 161 -7.56 9.25 -4.38
C VAL A 161 -6.97 9.16 -5.79
N ASN A 162 -7.44 8.21 -6.62
CA ASN A 162 -7.00 8.12 -8.01
C ASN A 162 -7.51 9.31 -8.85
N ALA A 163 -8.71 9.80 -8.57
CA ALA A 163 -9.22 11.00 -9.23
C ALA A 163 -8.29 12.20 -9.00
N ILE A 164 -7.81 12.36 -7.76
CA ILE A 164 -6.84 13.42 -7.40
C ILE A 164 -5.52 13.22 -8.15
N ALA A 165 -4.95 12.01 -8.13
CA ALA A 165 -3.68 11.74 -8.78
C ALA A 165 -3.70 12.04 -10.27
N ARG A 166 -4.82 11.75 -10.96
CA ARG A 166 -5.00 12.02 -12.39
C ARG A 166 -4.95 13.53 -12.75
N GLU A 167 -5.39 14.40 -11.87
CA GLU A 167 -5.30 15.86 -12.07
C GLU A 167 -3.84 16.34 -12.16
N PHE A 168 -2.90 15.58 -11.59
CA PHE A 168 -1.46 15.86 -11.61
C PHE A 168 -0.70 14.94 -12.58
N GLY A 169 -1.39 14.31 -13.54
CA GLY A 169 -0.76 13.41 -14.52
C GLY A 169 -0.30 12.06 -13.93
N GLY A 170 -0.74 11.75 -12.72
CA GLY A 170 -0.49 10.48 -12.06
C GLY A 170 -1.61 9.46 -12.25
N GLY A 171 -1.64 8.45 -11.36
CA GLY A 171 -2.65 7.38 -11.42
C GLY A 171 -2.49 6.35 -10.32
N GLY A 172 -3.25 5.28 -10.46
CA GLY A 172 -3.27 4.15 -9.52
C GLY A 172 -4.68 3.57 -9.35
N HIS A 173 -4.92 2.99 -8.19
CA HIS A 173 -6.22 2.45 -7.78
C HIS A 173 -7.02 3.47 -6.98
N THR A 174 -8.33 3.21 -6.81
CA THR A 174 -9.25 4.08 -6.04
C THR A 174 -8.66 4.50 -4.68
N ASN A 175 -8.12 3.57 -3.92
CA ASN A 175 -7.61 3.82 -2.57
C ASN A 175 -6.06 3.90 -2.48
N ALA A 176 -5.34 3.78 -3.60
CA ALA A 176 -3.88 3.76 -3.62
C ALA A 176 -3.36 4.37 -4.92
N SER A 177 -2.97 5.63 -4.90
CA SER A 177 -2.52 6.36 -6.09
C SER A 177 -1.35 7.27 -5.78
N GLY A 178 -0.65 7.71 -6.83
CA GLY A 178 0.46 8.63 -6.71
C GLY A 178 0.61 9.53 -7.93
N CYS A 179 1.25 10.67 -7.71
CA CYS A 179 1.57 11.66 -8.73
C CYS A 179 2.87 12.39 -8.38
N SER A 180 3.33 13.25 -9.28
CA SER A 180 4.38 14.22 -9.01
C SER A 180 3.76 15.61 -8.90
N ALA A 181 4.30 16.46 -8.01
CA ALA A 181 3.87 17.84 -7.85
C ALA A 181 5.08 18.74 -7.63
N ARG A 182 5.04 19.97 -8.13
CA ARG A 182 6.11 20.95 -7.95
C ARG A 182 5.58 22.17 -7.24
N GLY A 183 6.33 22.67 -6.28
CA GLY A 183 6.01 23.86 -5.50
C GLY A 183 6.54 23.82 -4.07
N ASP A 184 6.20 24.84 -3.30
CA ASP A 184 6.47 24.87 -1.86
C ASP A 184 5.67 23.79 -1.13
N PHE A 185 6.29 23.17 -0.13
CA PHE A 185 5.65 22.08 0.61
C PHE A 185 4.37 22.52 1.33
N ALA A 186 4.34 23.71 1.91
CA ALA A 186 3.16 24.20 2.64
C ALA A 186 1.97 24.43 1.71
N ASP A 187 2.22 24.98 0.52
CA ASP A 187 1.19 25.23 -0.49
C ASP A 187 0.65 23.90 -1.04
N LEU A 188 1.55 22.96 -1.35
CA LEU A 188 1.15 21.63 -1.83
C LEU A 188 0.39 20.85 -0.77
N LYS A 189 0.82 20.91 0.49
CA LYS A 189 0.10 20.30 1.62
C LYS A 189 -1.33 20.81 1.67
N MET A 190 -1.55 22.13 1.70
CA MET A 190 -2.89 22.73 1.73
C MET A 190 -3.72 22.31 0.52
N LEU A 191 -3.13 22.28 -0.67
CA LEU A 191 -3.81 21.87 -1.90
C LEU A 191 -4.29 20.41 -1.82
N PHE A 192 -3.41 19.49 -1.42
CA PHE A 192 -3.77 18.06 -1.33
C PHE A 192 -4.73 17.78 -0.19
N GLU A 193 -4.59 18.42 0.98
CA GLU A 193 -5.55 18.33 2.08
C GLU A 193 -6.94 18.80 1.65
N GLY A 194 -7.05 19.92 0.93
CA GLY A 194 -8.33 20.41 0.38
C GLY A 194 -8.97 19.43 -0.60
N LYS A 195 -8.18 18.81 -1.49
CA LYS A 195 -8.69 17.80 -2.43
C LYS A 195 -9.12 16.51 -1.71
N LEU A 196 -8.37 16.06 -0.70
CA LEU A 196 -8.73 14.90 0.11
C LEU A 196 -10.00 15.15 0.91
N THR A 197 -10.18 16.36 1.46
CA THR A 197 -11.42 16.76 2.13
C THR A 197 -12.61 16.64 1.18
N GLN A 198 -12.52 17.19 -0.03
CA GLN A 198 -13.57 17.06 -1.03
C GLN A 198 -13.88 15.60 -1.40
N ALA A 199 -12.84 14.76 -1.53
CA ALA A 199 -13.01 13.34 -1.82
C ALA A 199 -13.72 12.59 -0.68
N ILE A 200 -13.41 12.92 0.58
CA ILE A 200 -14.07 12.36 1.77
C ILE A 200 -15.55 12.78 1.79
N GLU A 201 -15.85 14.06 1.55
CA GLU A 201 -17.22 14.56 1.51
C GLU A 201 -18.04 13.92 0.39
N ALA A 202 -17.43 13.75 -0.80
CA ALA A 202 -18.07 13.09 -1.94
C ALA A 202 -18.38 11.61 -1.65
N ALA A 203 -17.51 10.91 -0.93
CA ALA A 203 -17.74 9.53 -0.51
C ALA A 203 -18.91 9.42 0.49
N ASN A 204 -19.00 10.35 1.45
CA ASN A 204 -20.07 10.37 2.45
C ASN A 204 -21.46 10.65 1.84
N ARG A 205 -21.53 11.43 0.74
CA ARG A 205 -22.80 11.70 0.05
C ARG A 205 -23.35 10.52 -0.75
N ARG A 206 -22.54 9.48 -0.97
CA ARG A 206 -22.92 8.27 -1.73
C ARG A 206 -23.34 7.10 -0.87
N GLN A 207 -23.19 7.23 0.44
CA GLN A 207 -23.69 6.29 1.45
C GLN A 207 -25.08 6.71 1.95
#